data_765b9ed77a205d6f63458e846ffecaae
#
_entry.id   765b9ed77a205d6f63458e846ffecaae
#
_cell.length_a   1.000
_cell.length_b   1.000
_cell.length_c   1.000
_cell.angle_alpha   90.00
_cell.angle_beta   90.00
_cell.angle_gamma   90.00
#
_symmetry.space_group_name_H-M   'P 1'
#
loop_
_entity.id
_entity.type
_entity.pdbx_description
1 polymer ?
#
loop_
_entity_poly.entity_id
_entity_poly.type
_entity_poly.pdbx_seq_one_letter_code
_entity_poly.pdbx_strand_id
1 'polypeptide(L)'
;WKSKEGAQEAHEAIRPTHIEIEDAGETADEKTLYRLIRLRSLACQLEDAVYAVRTLQLGADMDGIQALFEAKGRTLLSQGWKVLADQEDGPGAEGEGSAEGENEPANSVPAMKPGTKATALTGTVTTKKTKPASRFTEASLIRELEKRGIGRPSTYAAIIDTISSRKYVTTEKRFLVPTPLGEKIVSGLCGHFSFIEYDFTRTMEQSLDDIAEGKAEYHAIIASAYDQLSSEVREFAKATGKVCEKCGKPMVHRVKKP
;
A
#
# COMPACT_ATOMS: atom_id res chain seq x y z
N TRP A 1 5.84 -19.80 -9.79
CA TRP A 1 4.66 -18.99 -9.47
C TRP A 1 3.92 -18.69 -10.78
N LYS A 2 2.60 -18.67 -10.74
CA LYS A 2 1.81 -18.25 -11.89
C LYS A 2 1.81 -16.72 -11.97
N SER A 3 1.90 -16.18 -13.20
CA SER A 3 1.70 -14.75 -13.42
C SER A 3 0.30 -14.33 -12.98
N LYS A 4 0.19 -13.14 -12.39
CA LYS A 4 -1.11 -12.54 -12.09
C LYS A 4 -1.78 -12.15 -13.41
N GLU A 5 -3.11 -12.20 -13.47
CA GLU A 5 -3.88 -11.64 -14.58
C GLU A 5 -3.57 -10.15 -14.73
N GLY A 6 -3.26 -9.70 -15.94
CA GLY A 6 -2.83 -8.31 -16.21
C GLY A 6 -1.37 -8.01 -15.84
N ALA A 7 -0.55 -9.01 -15.50
CA ALA A 7 0.89 -8.80 -15.32
C ALA A 7 1.50 -8.41 -16.68
N GLN A 8 2.32 -7.36 -16.67
CA GLN A 8 3.10 -6.98 -17.85
C GLN A 8 4.17 -8.06 -18.08
N GLU A 9 4.08 -8.76 -19.20
CA GLU A 9 5.11 -9.70 -19.63
C GLU A 9 6.44 -8.97 -19.85
N ALA A 10 7.54 -9.69 -19.89
CA ALA A 10 8.90 -9.17 -20.00
C ALA A 10 9.45 -8.43 -18.76
N HIS A 11 8.70 -8.35 -17.65
CA HIS A 11 9.23 -7.89 -16.37
C HIS A 11 9.54 -9.09 -15.47
N GLU A 12 10.77 -9.15 -14.98
CA GLU A 12 11.22 -10.15 -14.01
C GLU A 12 11.28 -9.55 -12.61
N ALA A 13 11.12 -10.41 -11.59
CA ALA A 13 11.43 -10.02 -10.22
C ALA A 13 12.92 -9.71 -10.08
N ILE A 14 13.23 -8.71 -9.26
CA ILE A 14 14.63 -8.39 -8.93
C ILE A 14 15.19 -9.57 -8.13
N ARG A 15 16.26 -10.19 -8.63
CA ARG A 15 16.96 -11.31 -8.01
C ARG A 15 18.45 -11.25 -8.31
N PRO A 16 19.31 -11.84 -7.47
CA PRO A 16 20.73 -11.97 -7.81
C PRO A 16 20.91 -12.82 -9.07
N THR A 17 21.85 -12.44 -9.91
CA THR A 17 22.30 -13.28 -11.05
C THR A 17 23.07 -14.50 -10.57
N HIS A 18 23.79 -14.36 -9.47
CA HIS A 18 24.61 -15.38 -8.82
C HIS A 18 24.21 -15.51 -7.35
N ILE A 19 23.27 -16.40 -7.05
CA ILE A 19 22.70 -16.56 -5.71
C ILE A 19 23.71 -17.08 -4.68
N GLU A 20 24.75 -17.75 -5.15
CA GLU A 20 25.87 -18.26 -4.35
C GLU A 20 26.77 -17.16 -3.77
N ILE A 21 26.79 -15.97 -4.38
CA ILE A 21 27.53 -14.81 -3.87
C ILE A 21 26.79 -14.24 -2.68
N GLU A 22 27.43 -14.21 -1.52
CA GLU A 22 26.77 -13.78 -0.27
C GLU A 22 26.81 -12.28 -0.06
N ASP A 23 27.86 -11.61 -0.56
CA ASP A 23 28.08 -10.16 -0.42
C ASP A 23 28.54 -9.58 -1.75
N ALA A 24 27.86 -8.56 -2.22
CA ALA A 24 28.19 -7.83 -3.45
C ALA A 24 27.83 -6.34 -3.32
N GLY A 25 28.58 -5.49 -4.03
CA GLY A 25 28.46 -4.04 -3.98
C GLY A 25 29.77 -3.39 -3.51
N GLU A 26 29.98 -2.13 -3.86
CA GLU A 26 31.18 -1.36 -3.50
C GLU A 26 30.93 -0.58 -2.20
N THR A 27 29.74 0.00 -2.05
CA THR A 27 29.35 0.79 -0.87
C THR A 27 28.59 -0.05 0.18
N ALA A 28 28.50 0.43 1.39
CA ALA A 28 27.74 -0.22 2.46
C ALA A 28 26.24 -0.34 2.12
N ASP A 29 25.69 0.67 1.46
CA ASP A 29 24.28 0.69 1.05
C ASP A 29 24.00 -0.34 -0.05
N GLU A 30 24.88 -0.46 -1.03
CA GLU A 30 24.78 -1.47 -2.09
C GLU A 30 24.86 -2.88 -1.52
N LYS A 31 25.77 -3.13 -0.58
CA LYS A 31 25.88 -4.43 0.11
C LYS A 31 24.61 -4.77 0.90
N THR A 32 24.08 -3.79 1.62
CA THR A 32 22.82 -3.95 2.37
C THR A 32 21.66 -4.27 1.43
N LEU A 33 21.55 -3.52 0.33
CA LEU A 33 20.51 -3.75 -0.67
C LEU A 33 20.65 -5.12 -1.34
N TYR A 34 21.87 -5.50 -1.73
CA TYR A 34 22.14 -6.81 -2.33
C TYR A 34 21.74 -7.94 -1.38
N ARG A 35 22.15 -7.84 -0.10
CA ARG A 35 21.82 -8.83 0.92
C ARG A 35 20.31 -8.96 1.10
N LEU A 36 19.57 -7.84 1.15
CA LEU A 36 18.12 -7.83 1.23
C LEU A 36 17.49 -8.56 0.03
N ILE A 37 17.92 -8.23 -1.20
CA ILE A 37 17.43 -8.86 -2.43
C ILE A 37 17.72 -10.36 -2.40
N ARG A 38 18.93 -10.76 -2.02
CA ARG A 38 19.34 -12.17 -1.95
C ARG A 38 18.50 -12.95 -0.92
N LEU A 39 18.36 -12.42 0.29
CA LEU A 39 17.58 -13.07 1.34
C LEU A 39 16.12 -13.22 0.93
N ARG A 40 15.52 -12.22 0.30
CA ARG A 40 14.15 -12.29 -0.22
C ARG A 40 14.02 -13.32 -1.34
N SER A 41 14.99 -13.39 -2.24
CA SER A 41 15.01 -14.37 -3.33
C SER A 41 15.11 -15.80 -2.79
N LEU A 42 15.92 -16.03 -1.76
CA LEU A 42 16.02 -17.33 -1.10
C LEU A 42 14.75 -17.65 -0.31
N ALA A 43 14.24 -16.71 0.47
CA ALA A 43 13.06 -16.90 1.30
C ALA A 43 11.82 -17.31 0.49
N CYS A 44 11.63 -16.74 -0.72
CA CYS A 44 10.50 -17.10 -1.57
C CYS A 44 10.60 -18.53 -2.17
N GLN A 45 11.72 -19.20 -2.07
CA GLN A 45 11.93 -20.60 -2.50
C GLN A 45 11.85 -21.60 -1.34
N LEU A 46 11.78 -21.14 -0.10
CA LEU A 46 11.63 -21.98 1.08
C LEU A 46 10.16 -22.31 1.35
N GLU A 47 9.96 -23.35 2.15
CA GLU A 47 8.64 -23.73 2.62
C GLU A 47 7.99 -22.64 3.49
N ASP A 48 6.68 -22.66 3.57
CA ASP A 48 5.91 -21.76 4.44
C ASP A 48 6.22 -22.01 5.92
N ALA A 49 6.19 -20.94 6.72
CA ALA A 49 6.21 -21.06 8.16
C ALA A 49 4.88 -21.67 8.64
N VAL A 50 4.97 -22.73 9.45
CA VAL A 50 3.80 -23.47 9.92
C VAL A 50 3.54 -23.18 11.40
N TYR A 51 2.31 -22.79 11.70
CA TYR A 51 1.85 -22.50 13.05
C TYR A 51 0.71 -23.42 13.48
N ALA A 52 0.77 -23.91 14.70
CA ALA A 52 -0.41 -24.47 15.37
C ALA A 52 -1.19 -23.31 16.03
N VAL A 53 -2.38 -23.03 15.53
CA VAL A 53 -3.27 -22.01 16.11
C VAL A 53 -4.29 -22.70 17.01
N ARG A 54 -4.47 -22.18 18.22
CA ARG A 54 -5.49 -22.66 19.17
C ARG A 54 -6.37 -21.47 19.57
N THR A 55 -7.67 -21.66 19.46
CA THR A 55 -8.65 -20.70 19.96
C THR A 55 -9.46 -21.38 21.06
N LEU A 56 -9.51 -20.77 22.23
CA LEU A 56 -10.31 -21.20 23.36
C LEU A 56 -11.43 -20.17 23.58
N GLN A 57 -12.67 -20.66 23.65
CA GLN A 57 -13.83 -19.83 23.99
C GLN A 57 -14.40 -20.31 25.31
N LEU A 58 -14.58 -19.39 26.24
CA LEU A 58 -15.13 -19.64 27.58
C LEU A 58 -16.43 -18.84 27.73
N GLY A 59 -17.53 -19.55 27.98
CA GLY A 59 -18.80 -18.93 28.32
C GLY A 59 -18.96 -18.81 29.83
N ALA A 60 -19.48 -17.70 30.31
CA ALA A 60 -19.85 -17.51 31.69
C ALA A 60 -21.27 -16.91 31.76
N ASP A 61 -22.09 -17.38 32.72
CA ASP A 61 -23.33 -16.75 33.10
C ASP A 61 -23.03 -15.84 34.30
N MET A 62 -23.28 -14.55 34.13
CA MET A 62 -23.05 -13.52 35.14
C MET A 62 -24.39 -12.83 35.41
N ASP A 63 -25.13 -13.38 36.34
CA ASP A 63 -26.47 -12.87 36.74
C ASP A 63 -27.43 -12.70 35.55
N GLY A 64 -27.49 -13.71 34.67
CA GLY A 64 -28.34 -13.71 33.48
C GLY A 64 -27.74 -13.03 32.27
N ILE A 65 -26.53 -12.50 32.37
CA ILE A 65 -25.76 -11.98 31.24
C ILE A 65 -24.80 -13.07 30.77
N GLN A 66 -24.97 -13.50 29.51
CA GLN A 66 -24.06 -14.45 28.87
C GLN A 66 -22.83 -13.72 28.41
N ALA A 67 -21.69 -13.92 29.08
CA ALA A 67 -20.40 -13.39 28.68
C ALA A 67 -19.60 -14.44 27.93
N LEU A 68 -18.95 -14.06 26.82
CA LEU A 68 -18.06 -14.90 26.04
C LEU A 68 -16.66 -14.31 26.08
N PHE A 69 -15.70 -15.10 26.55
CA PHE A 69 -14.28 -14.76 26.55
C PHE A 69 -13.57 -15.59 25.50
N GLU A 70 -12.66 -14.99 24.76
CA GLU A 70 -11.87 -15.66 23.74
C GLU A 70 -10.38 -15.49 24.04
N ALA A 71 -9.62 -16.59 23.95
CA ALA A 71 -8.16 -16.58 23.99
C ALA A 71 -7.64 -17.24 22.72
N LYS A 72 -6.70 -16.56 22.05
CA LYS A 72 -6.00 -17.08 20.86
C LYS A 72 -4.53 -17.21 21.17
N GLY A 73 -3.96 -18.33 20.78
CA GLY A 73 -2.54 -18.56 20.86
C GLY A 73 -2.05 -19.29 19.62
N ARG A 74 -0.79 -19.04 19.26
CA ARG A 74 -0.12 -19.77 18.17
C ARG A 74 1.24 -20.25 18.64
N THR A 75 1.65 -21.40 18.15
CA THR A 75 2.98 -21.97 18.38
C THR A 75 3.61 -22.22 17.03
N LEU A 76 4.83 -21.76 16.82
CA LEU A 76 5.58 -22.04 15.60
C LEU A 76 5.99 -23.52 15.61
N LEU A 77 5.58 -24.27 14.59
CA LEU A 77 5.93 -25.68 14.39
C LEU A 77 7.12 -25.84 13.44
N SER A 78 7.17 -25.03 12.39
CA SER A 78 8.27 -25.00 11.43
C SER A 78 8.54 -23.55 11.05
N GLN A 79 9.80 -23.15 11.08
CA GLN A 79 10.22 -21.80 10.73
C GLN A 79 10.04 -21.52 9.23
N GLY A 80 10.21 -22.55 8.37
CA GLY A 80 10.17 -22.33 6.93
C GLY A 80 11.06 -21.15 6.50
N TRP A 81 10.54 -20.24 5.69
CA TRP A 81 11.28 -19.07 5.21
C TRP A 81 11.75 -18.12 6.34
N LYS A 82 11.15 -18.18 7.51
CA LYS A 82 11.52 -17.31 8.65
C LYS A 82 12.93 -17.56 9.18
N VAL A 83 13.52 -18.71 8.88
CA VAL A 83 14.93 -18.99 9.22
C VAL A 83 15.90 -17.94 8.64
N LEU A 84 15.50 -17.28 7.56
CA LEU A 84 16.29 -16.21 6.92
C LEU A 84 15.89 -14.80 7.42
N ALA A 85 14.70 -14.63 8.00
CA ALA A 85 14.23 -13.32 8.47
C ALA A 85 15.05 -12.81 9.66
N ASP A 86 15.51 -13.70 10.54
CA ASP A 86 16.36 -13.36 11.69
C ASP A 86 17.76 -12.85 11.26
N GLN A 87 18.11 -13.02 9.98
CA GLN A 87 19.36 -12.49 9.39
C GLN A 87 19.17 -11.09 8.79
N GLU A 88 17.94 -10.58 8.71
CA GLU A 88 17.61 -9.24 8.19
C GLU A 88 17.81 -8.13 9.24
N ASP A 89 18.19 -8.42 10.49
CA ASP A 89 18.36 -7.46 11.59
C ASP A 89 19.48 -6.45 11.31
N GLY A 90 19.19 -5.54 10.37
CA GLY A 90 19.74 -4.20 10.34
C GLY A 90 18.79 -3.25 11.09
N PRO A 91 19.26 -2.11 11.65
CA PRO A 91 18.43 -1.15 12.38
C PRO A 91 17.42 -0.49 11.43
N GLY A 92 16.23 -1.06 11.31
CA GLY A 92 15.17 -0.56 10.44
C GLY A 92 14.14 -1.59 9.95
N ALA A 93 14.35 -2.87 10.20
CA ALA A 93 13.41 -3.93 9.80
C ALA A 93 12.22 -4.09 10.77
N GLU A 94 11.61 -2.98 11.20
CA GLU A 94 10.24 -3.04 11.70
C GLU A 94 9.34 -3.16 10.47
N GLY A 95 9.06 -4.40 10.06
CA GLY A 95 8.23 -4.74 8.92
C GLY A 95 6.87 -4.08 9.02
N GLU A 96 6.60 -3.22 8.05
CA GLU A 96 5.24 -2.78 7.78
C GLU A 96 4.41 -3.95 7.30
N GLY A 97 3.50 -4.35 8.09
CA GLY A 97 2.55 -5.41 7.75
C GLY A 97 2.34 -6.41 8.86
N SER A 98 2.87 -6.18 10.04
CA SER A 98 2.33 -6.83 11.21
C SER A 98 0.90 -6.34 11.42
N ALA A 99 -0.05 -7.04 10.77
CA ALA A 99 -1.36 -7.16 11.35
C ALA A 99 -1.13 -7.43 12.86
N GLU A 100 -1.85 -6.72 13.71
CA GLU A 100 -1.82 -6.88 15.16
C GLU A 100 -1.80 -8.36 15.52
N GLY A 101 -0.64 -8.92 15.84
CA GLY A 101 -0.49 -10.35 16.11
C GLY A 101 0.91 -10.93 15.93
N GLU A 102 1.85 -10.27 15.25
CA GLU A 102 3.19 -10.84 15.03
C GLU A 102 4.16 -10.63 16.21
N ASN A 103 3.87 -9.73 17.12
CA ASN A 103 4.65 -9.46 18.34
C ASN A 103 3.94 -9.88 19.64
N GLU A 104 2.86 -10.68 19.57
CA GLU A 104 2.39 -11.31 20.81
C GLU A 104 3.37 -12.44 21.19
N PRO A 105 3.91 -12.43 22.43
CA PRO A 105 4.68 -13.54 22.93
C PRO A 105 3.84 -14.80 22.74
N ALA A 106 4.46 -15.89 22.26
CA ALA A 106 3.80 -17.15 21.96
C ALA A 106 2.90 -17.55 23.14
N ASN A 107 1.66 -17.13 23.12
CA ASN A 107 0.70 -17.38 24.16
C ASN A 107 0.24 -18.83 23.97
N SER A 108 0.81 -19.75 24.73
CA SER A 108 0.38 -21.14 24.71
C SER A 108 -0.97 -21.25 25.40
N VAL A 109 -2.05 -21.02 24.66
CA VAL A 109 -3.40 -21.32 25.13
C VAL A 109 -3.47 -22.82 25.43
N PRO A 110 -3.84 -23.26 26.63
CA PRO A 110 -3.85 -24.65 27.00
C PRO A 110 -4.87 -25.46 26.16
N ALA A 111 -4.55 -26.73 25.92
CA ALA A 111 -5.52 -27.63 25.31
C ALA A 111 -6.58 -27.98 26.35
N MET A 112 -7.83 -27.58 26.10
CA MET A 112 -8.97 -27.90 26.95
C MET A 112 -10.01 -28.67 26.15
N LYS A 113 -10.66 -29.62 26.79
CA LYS A 113 -11.80 -30.34 26.18
C LYS A 113 -13.05 -29.48 26.29
N PRO A 114 -13.96 -29.53 25.30
CA PRO A 114 -15.28 -28.88 25.43
C PRO A 114 -15.99 -29.30 26.71
N GLY A 115 -16.60 -28.33 27.39
CA GLY A 115 -17.29 -28.57 28.67
C GLY A 115 -16.38 -28.57 29.92
N THR A 116 -15.06 -28.39 29.78
CA THR A 116 -14.16 -28.23 30.93
C THR A 116 -14.51 -26.92 31.63
N LYS A 117 -14.68 -26.99 32.95
CA LYS A 117 -14.93 -25.78 33.79
C LYS A 117 -13.58 -25.13 34.13
N ALA A 118 -13.55 -23.81 34.02
CA ALA A 118 -12.42 -22.97 34.42
C ALA A 118 -12.87 -21.94 35.43
N THR A 119 -12.00 -21.62 36.40
CA THR A 119 -12.28 -20.59 37.40
C THR A 119 -11.43 -19.36 37.07
N ALA A 120 -12.08 -18.19 36.94
CA ALA A 120 -11.37 -16.93 36.77
C ALA A 120 -10.73 -16.54 38.13
N LEU A 121 -9.42 -16.37 38.13
CA LEU A 121 -8.66 -15.96 39.31
C LEU A 121 -8.52 -14.45 39.41
N THR A 122 -8.30 -13.80 38.29
CA THR A 122 -8.14 -12.35 38.21
C THR A 122 -8.72 -11.83 36.91
N GLY A 123 -9.15 -10.59 36.88
CA GLY A 123 -9.63 -9.90 35.70
C GLY A 123 -9.15 -8.43 35.71
N THR A 124 -8.76 -7.94 34.55
CA THR A 124 -8.41 -6.53 34.36
C THR A 124 -9.25 -5.93 33.25
N VAL A 125 -9.73 -4.72 33.47
CA VAL A 125 -10.44 -3.95 32.44
C VAL A 125 -9.46 -2.99 31.79
N THR A 126 -9.22 -3.18 30.50
CA THR A 126 -8.35 -2.29 29.71
C THR A 126 -9.20 -1.45 28.78
N THR A 127 -9.14 -0.13 28.92
CA THR A 127 -9.78 0.79 27.99
C THR A 127 -8.92 0.92 26.73
N LYS A 128 -9.46 0.50 25.61
CA LYS A 128 -8.82 0.68 24.28
C LYS A 128 -9.59 1.73 23.49
N LYS A 129 -8.85 2.58 22.78
CA LYS A 129 -9.44 3.52 21.80
C LYS A 129 -9.16 3.01 20.41
N THR A 130 -10.14 3.11 19.53
CA THR A 130 -9.93 2.86 18.09
C THR A 130 -8.94 3.88 17.55
N LYS A 131 -8.05 3.40 16.69
CA LYS A 131 -7.08 4.24 15.99
C LYS A 131 -7.52 4.39 14.53
N PRO A 132 -7.31 5.56 13.90
CA PRO A 132 -7.51 5.68 12.47
C PRO A 132 -6.52 4.76 11.74
N ALA A 133 -6.80 4.48 10.44
CA ALA A 133 -5.85 3.79 9.58
C ALA A 133 -4.50 4.51 9.58
N SER A 134 -3.41 3.76 9.53
CA SER A 134 -2.06 4.32 9.44
C SER A 134 -1.89 5.10 8.15
N ARG A 135 -1.08 6.16 8.18
CA ARG A 135 -0.68 6.85 6.96
C ARG A 135 0.16 5.92 6.08
N PHE A 136 0.20 6.21 4.80
CA PHE A 136 1.01 5.46 3.86
C PHE A 136 2.51 5.72 4.10
N THR A 137 3.30 4.68 3.91
CA THR A 137 4.72 4.79 3.60
C THR A 137 4.88 4.68 2.09
N GLU A 138 6.08 4.92 1.55
CA GLU A 138 6.34 4.75 0.12
C GLU A 138 5.97 3.33 -0.33
N ALA A 139 6.40 2.30 0.40
CA ALA A 139 6.11 0.91 0.06
C ALA A 139 4.62 0.57 0.12
N SER A 140 3.90 1.06 1.13
CA SER A 140 2.46 0.79 1.25
C SER A 140 1.64 1.60 0.24
N LEU A 141 2.11 2.79 -0.14
CA LEU A 141 1.49 3.57 -1.22
C LEU A 141 1.64 2.86 -2.57
N ILE A 142 2.84 2.35 -2.89
CA ILE A 142 3.07 1.58 -4.12
C ILE A 142 2.13 0.36 -4.16
N ARG A 143 2.01 -0.39 -3.07
CA ARG A 143 1.08 -1.53 -3.00
C ARG A 143 -0.39 -1.11 -3.22
N GLU A 144 -0.80 0.04 -2.69
CA GLU A 144 -2.15 0.53 -2.91
C GLU A 144 -2.38 1.00 -4.35
N LEU A 145 -1.39 1.63 -4.98
CA LEU A 145 -1.43 1.99 -6.41
C LEU A 145 -1.53 0.73 -7.28
N GLU A 146 -0.69 -0.27 -7.03
CA GLU A 146 -0.74 -1.57 -7.73
C GLU A 146 -2.12 -2.23 -7.58
N LYS A 147 -2.65 -2.29 -6.36
CA LYS A 147 -3.96 -2.86 -6.07
C LYS A 147 -5.09 -2.15 -6.83
N ARG A 148 -4.96 -0.85 -7.06
CA ARG A 148 -5.94 -0.04 -7.81
C ARG A 148 -5.70 -0.04 -9.32
N GLY A 149 -4.61 -0.64 -9.80
CA GLY A 149 -4.24 -0.61 -11.22
C GLY A 149 -3.76 0.75 -11.70
N ILE A 150 -3.23 1.57 -10.79
CA ILE A 150 -2.70 2.92 -11.06
C ILE A 150 -1.18 2.86 -11.14
N GLY A 151 -0.63 3.30 -12.26
CA GLY A 151 0.81 3.22 -12.52
C GLY A 151 1.27 1.81 -12.92
N ARG A 152 2.55 1.70 -13.20
CA ARG A 152 3.24 0.46 -13.58
C ARG A 152 4.58 0.39 -12.86
N PRO A 153 5.26 -0.76 -12.82
CA PRO A 153 6.58 -0.88 -12.17
C PRO A 153 7.57 0.21 -12.58
N SER A 154 7.56 0.61 -13.86
CA SER A 154 8.43 1.66 -14.38
C SER A 154 8.05 3.09 -13.94
N THR A 155 6.85 3.32 -13.44
CA THR A 155 6.36 4.66 -13.09
C THR A 155 6.20 4.91 -11.59
N TYR A 156 6.17 3.88 -10.74
CA TYR A 156 5.96 4.06 -9.30
C TYR A 156 6.97 5.00 -8.65
N ALA A 157 8.25 4.82 -8.96
CA ALA A 157 9.30 5.69 -8.41
C ALA A 157 9.09 7.16 -8.84
N ALA A 158 8.75 7.39 -10.11
CA ALA A 158 8.49 8.74 -10.63
C ALA A 158 7.24 9.39 -10.00
N ILE A 159 6.22 8.59 -9.67
CA ILE A 159 5.02 9.09 -8.96
C ILE A 159 5.43 9.56 -7.56
N ILE A 160 6.16 8.74 -6.79
CA ILE A 160 6.62 9.09 -5.44
C ILE A 160 7.52 10.33 -5.47
N ASP A 161 8.50 10.36 -6.38
CA ASP A 161 9.36 11.52 -6.54
C ASP A 161 8.58 12.79 -6.90
N THR A 162 7.60 12.69 -7.80
CA THR A 162 6.79 13.82 -8.23
C THR A 162 6.00 14.43 -7.07
N ILE A 163 5.31 13.63 -6.26
CA ILE A 163 4.52 14.14 -5.13
C ILE A 163 5.39 14.73 -4.04
N SER A 164 6.61 14.21 -3.86
CA SER A 164 7.60 14.67 -2.87
C SER A 164 8.30 15.95 -3.34
N SER A 165 8.84 15.97 -4.57
CA SER A 165 9.54 17.13 -5.14
C SER A 165 8.64 18.34 -5.30
N ARG A 166 7.36 18.13 -5.65
CA ARG A 166 6.34 19.19 -5.70
C ARG A 166 5.81 19.61 -4.33
N LYS A 167 6.30 18.99 -3.26
CA LYS A 167 5.89 19.26 -1.87
C LYS A 167 4.39 19.07 -1.63
N TYR A 168 3.77 18.12 -2.32
CA TYR A 168 2.37 17.74 -2.05
C TYR A 168 2.29 16.87 -0.80
N VAL A 169 3.37 16.12 -0.52
CA VAL A 169 3.57 15.35 0.71
C VAL A 169 4.95 15.66 1.30
N THR A 170 5.08 15.43 2.60
CA THR A 170 6.35 15.40 3.34
C THR A 170 6.50 14.04 3.99
N THR A 171 7.75 13.59 4.20
CA THR A 171 8.01 12.35 4.92
C THR A 171 8.32 12.67 6.38
N GLU A 172 7.49 12.18 7.29
CA GLU A 172 7.71 12.24 8.73
C GLU A 172 7.99 10.83 9.25
N LYS A 173 9.20 10.62 9.77
CA LYS A 173 9.73 9.30 10.11
C LYS A 173 9.79 8.41 8.88
N ARG A 174 8.74 7.67 8.57
CA ARG A 174 8.60 6.84 7.36
C ARG A 174 7.25 7.04 6.66
N PHE A 175 6.40 7.89 7.22
CA PHE A 175 5.05 8.09 6.73
C PHE A 175 4.95 9.31 5.82
N LEU A 176 4.20 9.17 4.76
CA LEU A 176 3.84 10.27 3.87
C LEU A 176 2.70 11.09 4.49
N VAL A 177 2.97 12.36 4.72
CA VAL A 177 2.01 13.30 5.32
C VAL A 177 1.64 14.33 4.29
N PRO A 178 0.34 14.47 3.93
CA PRO A 178 -0.11 15.53 3.04
C PRO A 178 0.25 16.91 3.58
N THR A 179 0.69 17.79 2.69
CA THR A 179 0.92 19.20 3.03
C THR A 179 -0.35 20.02 2.78
N PRO A 180 -0.47 21.21 3.37
CA PRO A 180 -1.57 22.13 3.04
C PRO A 180 -1.67 22.45 1.55
N LEU A 181 -0.53 22.45 0.83
CA LEU A 181 -0.52 22.61 -0.62
C LEU A 181 -1.15 21.42 -1.32
N GLY A 182 -0.77 20.19 -0.93
CA GLY A 182 -1.33 18.96 -1.49
C GLY A 182 -2.84 18.87 -1.26
N GLU A 183 -3.30 19.14 -0.04
CA GLU A 183 -4.73 19.17 0.30
C GLU A 183 -5.50 20.22 -0.52
N LYS A 184 -4.92 21.40 -0.68
CA LYS A 184 -5.54 22.48 -1.47
C LYS A 184 -5.67 22.11 -2.94
N ILE A 185 -4.68 21.42 -3.52
CA ILE A 185 -4.73 20.97 -4.92
C ILE A 185 -5.81 19.91 -5.09
N VAL A 186 -5.83 18.89 -4.23
CA VAL A 186 -6.83 17.84 -4.31
C VAL A 186 -8.24 18.43 -4.16
N SER A 187 -8.49 19.21 -3.11
CA SER A 187 -9.80 19.83 -2.87
C SER A 187 -10.24 20.80 -3.97
N GLY A 188 -9.28 21.46 -4.64
CA GLY A 188 -9.57 22.38 -5.75
C GLY A 188 -9.86 21.68 -7.08
N LEU A 189 -9.45 20.43 -7.25
CA LEU A 189 -9.63 19.67 -8.48
C LEU A 189 -10.74 18.59 -8.35
N CYS A 190 -10.94 18.04 -7.15
CA CYS A 190 -11.98 17.06 -6.89
C CYS A 190 -13.37 17.58 -7.26
N GLY A 191 -14.16 16.74 -7.95
CA GLY A 191 -15.49 17.07 -8.42
C GLY A 191 -15.55 18.00 -9.64
N HIS A 192 -14.39 18.46 -10.12
CA HIS A 192 -14.29 19.29 -11.33
C HIS A 192 -13.61 18.59 -12.48
N PHE A 193 -12.69 17.68 -12.16
CA PHE A 193 -11.89 16.98 -13.15
C PHE A 193 -11.87 15.49 -12.91
N SER A 194 -12.20 14.73 -13.94
CA SER A 194 -12.23 13.26 -13.89
C SER A 194 -10.84 12.65 -13.73
N PHE A 195 -9.78 13.31 -14.20
CA PHE A 195 -8.41 12.75 -14.08
C PHE A 195 -7.90 12.67 -12.63
N ILE A 196 -8.61 13.28 -11.66
CA ILE A 196 -8.35 13.11 -10.22
C ILE A 196 -8.91 11.80 -9.69
N GLU A 197 -9.88 11.22 -10.37
CA GLU A 197 -10.52 9.99 -9.94
C GLU A 197 -9.64 8.77 -10.24
N TYR A 198 -9.59 7.83 -9.31
CA TYR A 198 -8.79 6.61 -9.46
C TYR A 198 -9.20 5.79 -10.68
N ASP A 199 -10.51 5.73 -10.95
CA ASP A 199 -11.05 4.95 -12.06
C ASP A 199 -10.66 5.53 -13.43
N PHE A 200 -10.54 6.84 -13.53
CA PHE A 200 -10.03 7.47 -14.76
C PHE A 200 -8.60 7.02 -15.06
N THR A 201 -7.71 7.12 -14.07
CA THR A 201 -6.30 6.74 -14.25
C THR A 201 -6.18 5.25 -14.56
N ARG A 202 -6.91 4.39 -13.83
CA ARG A 202 -6.94 2.95 -14.09
C ARG A 202 -7.40 2.63 -15.51
N THR A 203 -8.48 3.27 -15.97
CA THR A 203 -9.02 3.06 -17.33
C THR A 203 -8.04 3.55 -18.39
N MET A 204 -7.37 4.68 -18.15
CA MET A 204 -6.34 5.19 -19.05
C MET A 204 -5.15 4.23 -19.15
N GLU A 205 -4.65 3.72 -18.03
CA GLU A 205 -3.57 2.72 -18.00
C GLU A 205 -3.96 1.44 -18.78
N GLN A 206 -5.19 0.95 -18.60
CA GLN A 206 -5.69 -0.19 -19.36
C GLN A 206 -5.79 0.11 -20.87
N SER A 207 -6.23 1.32 -21.23
CA SER A 207 -6.30 1.73 -22.64
C SER A 207 -4.92 1.81 -23.28
N LEU A 208 -3.89 2.20 -22.52
CA LEU A 208 -2.51 2.20 -22.99
C LEU A 208 -1.98 0.77 -23.22
N ASP A 209 -2.32 -0.16 -22.34
CA ASP A 209 -1.99 -1.58 -22.50
C ASP A 209 -2.72 -2.15 -23.76
N ASP A 210 -3.98 -1.82 -23.96
CA ASP A 210 -4.76 -2.24 -25.13
C ASP A 210 -4.17 -1.70 -26.45
N ILE A 211 -3.62 -0.48 -26.44
CA ILE A 211 -2.86 0.06 -27.59
C ILE A 211 -1.60 -0.76 -27.83
N ALA A 212 -0.84 -1.06 -26.76
CA ALA A 212 0.40 -1.84 -26.86
C ALA A 212 0.16 -3.25 -27.41
N GLU A 213 -0.99 -3.83 -27.10
CA GLU A 213 -1.43 -5.14 -27.61
C GLU A 213 -2.13 -5.07 -28.99
N GLY A 214 -2.28 -3.88 -29.57
CA GLY A 214 -2.95 -3.69 -30.87
C GLY A 214 -4.47 -3.85 -30.83
N LYS A 215 -5.08 -3.79 -29.66
CA LYS A 215 -6.53 -3.92 -29.45
C LYS A 215 -7.29 -2.59 -29.55
N ALA A 216 -6.58 -1.48 -29.43
CA ALA A 216 -7.16 -0.14 -29.43
C ALA A 216 -6.35 0.84 -30.28
N GLU A 217 -7.03 1.87 -30.78
CA GLU A 217 -6.44 2.90 -31.62
C GLU A 217 -5.99 4.10 -30.78
N TYR A 218 -4.69 4.45 -30.89
CA TYR A 218 -4.06 5.54 -30.13
C TYR A 218 -4.80 6.88 -30.29
N HIS A 219 -5.10 7.27 -31.56
CA HIS A 219 -5.74 8.55 -31.83
C HIS A 219 -7.15 8.68 -31.24
N ALA A 220 -7.91 7.60 -31.22
CA ALA A 220 -9.25 7.59 -30.65
C ALA A 220 -9.22 7.83 -29.13
N ILE A 221 -8.29 7.19 -28.42
CA ILE A 221 -8.13 7.35 -26.97
C ILE A 221 -7.68 8.76 -26.62
N ILE A 222 -6.68 9.30 -27.32
CA ILE A 222 -6.19 10.66 -27.10
C ILE A 222 -7.25 11.71 -27.43
N ALA A 223 -8.00 11.56 -28.52
CA ALA A 223 -9.08 12.46 -28.86
C ALA A 223 -10.17 12.48 -27.78
N SER A 224 -10.59 11.31 -27.30
CA SER A 224 -11.58 11.20 -26.23
C SER A 224 -11.11 11.88 -24.93
N ALA A 225 -9.87 11.61 -24.51
CA ALA A 225 -9.30 12.24 -23.31
C ALA A 225 -9.17 13.75 -23.45
N TYR A 226 -8.78 14.25 -24.63
CA TYR A 226 -8.68 15.68 -24.92
C TYR A 226 -10.03 16.37 -24.90
N ASP A 227 -11.05 15.79 -25.51
CA ASP A 227 -12.40 16.35 -25.56
C ASP A 227 -13.00 16.42 -24.16
N GLN A 228 -12.84 15.36 -23.36
CA GLN A 228 -13.27 15.32 -21.97
C GLN A 228 -12.59 16.40 -21.15
N LEU A 229 -11.25 16.46 -21.14
CA LEU A 229 -10.50 17.50 -20.43
C LEU A 229 -10.88 18.91 -20.88
N SER A 230 -11.04 19.10 -22.20
CA SER A 230 -11.42 20.41 -22.74
C SER A 230 -12.81 20.86 -22.28
N SER A 231 -13.75 19.92 -22.14
CA SER A 231 -15.09 20.19 -21.61
C SER A 231 -15.01 20.57 -20.12
N GLU A 232 -14.32 19.76 -19.31
CA GLU A 232 -14.14 19.98 -17.87
C GLU A 232 -13.46 21.32 -17.56
N VAL A 233 -12.43 21.69 -18.33
CA VAL A 233 -11.77 23.01 -18.20
C VAL A 233 -12.74 24.14 -18.48
N ARG A 234 -13.61 24.02 -19.48
CA ARG A 234 -14.62 25.05 -19.80
C ARG A 234 -15.66 25.17 -18.68
N GLU A 235 -16.12 24.07 -18.14
CA GLU A 235 -17.09 24.05 -17.04
C GLU A 235 -16.48 24.62 -15.76
N PHE A 236 -15.27 24.23 -15.42
CA PHE A 236 -14.52 24.80 -14.30
C PHE A 236 -14.33 26.30 -14.42
N ALA A 237 -13.97 26.77 -15.61
CA ALA A 237 -13.82 28.21 -15.87
C ALA A 237 -15.13 28.99 -15.71
N LYS A 238 -16.26 28.42 -16.13
CA LYS A 238 -17.59 29.01 -15.91
C LYS A 238 -17.93 29.03 -14.43
N ALA A 239 -17.72 27.95 -13.71
CA ALA A 239 -18.02 27.84 -12.29
C ALA A 239 -17.18 28.79 -11.41
N THR A 240 -15.94 29.10 -11.81
CA THR A 240 -15.05 30.02 -11.10
C THR A 240 -15.27 31.50 -11.50
N GLY A 241 -16.16 31.79 -12.44
CA GLY A 241 -16.50 33.16 -12.89
C GLY A 241 -15.37 33.88 -13.63
N LYS A 242 -14.31 33.18 -14.02
CA LYS A 242 -13.12 33.74 -14.67
C LYS A 242 -13.12 33.51 -16.19
N VAL A 243 -14.19 33.89 -16.84
CA VAL A 243 -14.30 33.84 -18.30
C VAL A 243 -14.26 35.23 -18.89
N CYS A 244 -13.69 35.38 -20.06
CA CYS A 244 -13.68 36.63 -20.80
C CYS A 244 -15.10 36.96 -21.29
N GLU A 245 -15.63 38.13 -20.91
CA GLU A 245 -16.97 38.56 -21.29
C GLU A 245 -17.14 38.72 -22.83
N LYS A 246 -16.04 39.00 -23.55
CA LYS A 246 -16.07 39.20 -25.01
C LYS A 246 -16.06 37.87 -25.82
N CYS A 247 -15.39 36.86 -25.38
CA CYS A 247 -15.19 35.61 -26.16
C CYS A 247 -15.51 34.33 -25.42
N GLY A 248 -15.92 34.40 -24.14
CA GLY A 248 -16.26 33.23 -23.31
C GLY A 248 -15.09 32.29 -22.97
N LYS A 249 -13.86 32.66 -23.33
CA LYS A 249 -12.68 31.86 -23.03
C LYS A 249 -12.22 32.06 -21.60
N PRO A 250 -11.64 31.04 -20.95
CA PRO A 250 -11.07 31.15 -19.63
C PRO A 250 -10.01 32.24 -19.56
N MET A 251 -10.06 33.06 -18.50
CA MET A 251 -9.05 34.09 -18.25
C MET A 251 -7.98 33.54 -17.31
N VAL A 252 -6.72 33.72 -17.67
CA VAL A 252 -5.56 33.37 -16.84
C VAL A 252 -5.03 34.64 -16.17
N HIS A 253 -4.95 34.62 -14.84
CA HIS A 253 -4.32 35.71 -14.09
C HIS A 253 -2.80 35.67 -14.32
N ARG A 254 -2.27 36.61 -15.09
CA ARG A 254 -0.82 36.80 -15.24
C ARG A 254 -0.29 37.70 -14.14
N VAL A 255 0.46 37.12 -13.22
CA VAL A 255 1.28 37.95 -12.31
C VAL A 255 2.51 38.40 -13.11
N LYS A 256 2.67 39.72 -13.31
CA LYS A 256 3.93 40.26 -13.82
C LYS A 256 5.03 39.86 -12.82
N LYS A 257 6.05 39.13 -13.30
CA LYS A 257 7.30 39.01 -12.53
C LYS A 257 7.87 40.43 -12.34
N PRO A 258 8.34 40.75 -11.14
CA PRO A 258 9.02 42.01 -10.88
C PRO A 258 10.27 42.16 -11.72
#